data_1eaf597535a789e6099d531880428b77
#
_entry.id   1eaf597535a789e6099d531880428b77
#
_cell.length_a   1.000
_cell.length_b   1.000
_cell.length_c   1.000
_cell.angle_alpha   90.00
_cell.angle_beta   90.00
_cell.angle_gamma   90.00
#
_symmetry.space_group_name_H-M   'P 1'
#
loop_
_entity.id
_entity.type
_entity.pdbx_description
1 polymer ?
#
loop_
_entity_poly.entity_id
_entity_poly.type
_entity_poly.pdbx_seq_one_letter_code
_entity_poly.pdbx_strand_id
1 'polypeptide(L)'
;VWESERGVAWGTGMQAPSVGVMKPFDGRPATVGNGTMVALAVGDRDEVDRLHALAIGLGATDEGKPGERFPGFYAAYFRDLDGNKLNFFRMG
;
A
#
# COMPACT_ATOMS: atom_id res chain seq x y z
N VAL A 1 16.13 -7.97 -5.89
CA VAL A 1 16.14 -7.00 -4.77
C VAL A 1 15.94 -5.60 -5.31
N TRP A 2 15.04 -4.87 -4.69
CA TRP A 2 14.85 -3.44 -4.96
C TRP A 2 15.29 -2.66 -3.72
N GLU A 3 15.99 -1.55 -3.93
CA GLU A 3 16.61 -0.83 -2.83
C GLU A 3 16.57 0.67 -3.08
N SER A 4 16.32 1.45 -2.02
CA SER A 4 16.34 2.92 -2.04
C SER A 4 16.76 3.43 -0.67
N GLU A 5 16.85 4.76 -0.50
CA GLU A 5 17.16 5.35 0.81
C GLU A 5 16.09 5.01 1.86
N ARG A 6 14.85 4.78 1.43
CA ARG A 6 13.74 4.50 2.34
C ARG A 6 13.62 3.02 2.69
N GLY A 7 14.11 2.10 1.87
CA GLY A 7 13.91 0.71 2.17
C GLY A 7 14.45 -0.26 1.14
N VAL A 8 14.22 -1.53 1.41
CA VAL A 8 14.66 -2.66 0.60
C VAL A 8 13.47 -3.60 0.41
N ALA A 9 13.33 -4.16 -0.78
CA ALA A 9 12.31 -5.15 -1.06
C ALA A 9 12.91 -6.39 -1.68
N TRP A 10 12.41 -7.55 -1.30
CA TRP A 10 12.83 -8.86 -1.79
C TRP A 10 11.66 -9.56 -2.45
N GLY A 11 11.91 -10.15 -3.62
CA GLY A 11 10.90 -10.91 -4.34
C GLY A 11 11.50 -11.57 -5.55
N THR A 12 10.72 -12.44 -6.21
CA THR A 12 11.17 -13.18 -7.39
C THR A 12 10.92 -12.43 -8.69
N GLY A 13 10.22 -11.31 -8.64
CA GLY A 13 9.94 -10.49 -9.81
C GLY A 13 8.90 -9.42 -9.49
N MET A 14 8.76 -8.46 -10.39
CA MET A 14 7.84 -7.32 -10.21
C MET A 14 6.37 -7.73 -10.11
N GLN A 15 6.01 -8.89 -10.68
CA GLN A 15 4.64 -9.38 -10.69
C GLN A 15 4.38 -10.45 -9.64
N ALA A 16 5.38 -10.77 -8.83
CA ALA A 16 5.28 -11.80 -7.80
C ALA A 16 5.17 -11.14 -6.42
N PRO A 17 4.60 -11.87 -5.42
CA PRO A 17 4.60 -11.37 -4.05
C PRO A 17 6.01 -11.07 -3.55
N SER A 18 6.14 -10.03 -2.76
CA SER A 18 7.43 -9.63 -2.22
C SER A 18 7.29 -9.16 -0.77
N VAL A 19 8.40 -9.09 -0.06
CA VAL A 19 8.49 -8.54 1.28
C VAL A 19 9.39 -7.32 1.23
N GLY A 20 8.90 -6.19 1.76
CA GLY A 20 9.68 -4.98 1.81
C GLY A 20 9.89 -4.53 3.25
N VAL A 21 11.06 -3.98 3.53
CA VAL A 21 11.37 -3.32 4.79
C VAL A 21 11.66 -1.87 4.47
N MET A 22 10.89 -0.97 5.05
CA MET A 22 10.96 0.45 4.71
C MET A 22 10.87 1.30 5.97
N LYS A 23 11.44 2.49 5.90
CA LYS A 23 11.20 3.47 6.95
C LYS A 23 9.73 3.87 6.93
N PRO A 24 9.12 4.10 8.11
CA PRO A 24 7.71 4.47 8.17
C PRO A 24 7.41 5.71 7.34
N PHE A 25 6.25 5.72 6.71
CA PHE A 25 5.82 6.83 5.85
C PHE A 25 5.74 8.15 6.61
N ASP A 26 5.38 8.12 7.90
CA ASP A 26 5.22 9.33 8.71
C ASP A 26 6.55 9.95 9.16
N GLY A 27 7.68 9.33 8.82
CA GLY A 27 9.01 9.86 9.15
C GLY A 27 9.43 9.63 10.59
N ARG A 28 8.59 9.03 11.42
CA ARG A 28 8.91 8.73 12.81
C ARG A 28 9.63 7.40 12.94
N PRO A 29 10.32 7.13 14.06
CA PRO A 29 10.88 5.81 14.30
C PRO A 29 9.81 4.73 14.21
N ALA A 30 10.17 3.55 13.69
CA ALA A 30 9.23 2.46 13.52
C ALA A 30 8.69 1.96 14.85
N THR A 31 7.39 1.75 14.91
CA THR A 31 6.68 1.19 16.06
C THR A 31 5.65 0.18 15.56
N VAL A 32 5.00 -0.51 16.48
CA VAL A 32 3.85 -1.33 16.12
C VAL A 32 2.75 -0.40 15.59
N GLY A 33 2.35 -0.61 14.34
CA GLY A 33 1.25 0.15 13.72
C GLY A 33 1.67 1.19 12.70
N ASN A 34 2.87 1.77 12.77
CA ASN A 34 3.29 2.72 11.76
C ASN A 34 4.29 2.14 10.75
N GLY A 35 4.77 0.93 11.01
CA GLY A 35 5.76 0.27 10.15
C GLY A 35 5.27 -0.99 9.45
N THR A 36 3.98 -1.28 9.50
CA THR A 36 3.41 -2.49 8.92
C THR A 36 2.30 -2.15 7.92
N MET A 37 2.30 -2.81 6.79
CA MET A 37 1.24 -2.65 5.81
C MET A 37 1.10 -3.92 4.98
N VAL A 38 -0.14 -4.31 4.67
CA VAL A 38 -0.44 -5.38 3.71
C VAL A 38 -0.89 -4.74 2.41
N ALA A 39 -0.25 -5.10 1.31
CA ALA A 39 -0.57 -4.58 -0.01
C ALA A 39 -1.25 -5.65 -0.85
N LEU A 40 -2.41 -5.31 -1.39
CA LEU A 40 -3.26 -6.23 -2.15
C LEU A 40 -3.31 -5.80 -3.61
N ALA A 41 -2.74 -6.64 -4.49
CA ALA A 41 -2.77 -6.37 -5.92
C ALA A 41 -4.17 -6.62 -6.49
N VAL A 42 -4.61 -5.75 -7.38
CA VAL A 42 -5.90 -5.88 -8.04
C VAL A 42 -5.75 -5.86 -9.57
N GLY A 43 -6.86 -6.12 -10.27
CA GLY A 43 -6.82 -6.36 -11.71
C GLY A 43 -6.60 -5.12 -12.58
N ASP A 44 -7.07 -3.95 -12.14
CA ASP A 44 -6.93 -2.70 -12.89
C ASP A 44 -7.08 -1.49 -11.95
N ARG A 45 -6.89 -0.29 -12.51
CA ARG A 45 -6.97 0.95 -11.72
C ARG A 45 -8.38 1.25 -11.23
N ASP A 46 -9.39 0.93 -12.04
CA ASP A 46 -10.78 1.13 -11.65
C ASP A 46 -11.13 0.28 -10.42
N GLU A 47 -10.55 -0.90 -10.31
CA GLU A 47 -10.75 -1.76 -9.16
C GLU A 47 -10.12 -1.17 -7.90
N VAL A 48 -8.96 -0.51 -8.02
CA VAL A 48 -8.37 0.23 -6.90
C VAL A 48 -9.35 1.27 -6.39
N ASP A 49 -9.91 2.07 -7.30
CA ASP A 49 -10.87 3.13 -6.95
C ASP A 49 -12.12 2.54 -6.28
N ARG A 50 -12.67 1.49 -6.85
CA ARG A 50 -13.91 0.87 -6.38
C ARG A 50 -13.72 0.25 -5.00
N LEU A 51 -12.64 -0.51 -4.81
CA LEU A 51 -12.40 -1.20 -3.54
C LEU A 51 -12.04 -0.22 -2.43
N HIS A 52 -11.30 0.83 -2.73
CA HIS A 52 -11.01 1.86 -1.74
C HIS A 52 -12.30 2.55 -1.28
N ALA A 53 -13.17 2.93 -2.22
CA ALA A 53 -14.44 3.54 -1.88
C ALA A 53 -15.31 2.60 -1.04
N LEU A 54 -15.31 1.31 -1.37
CA LEU A 54 -16.04 0.31 -0.60
C LEU A 54 -15.49 0.21 0.83
N ALA A 55 -14.17 0.16 0.98
CA ALA A 55 -13.55 0.09 2.31
C ALA A 55 -13.94 1.29 3.16
N ILE A 56 -13.86 2.49 2.59
CA ILE A 56 -14.25 3.72 3.30
C ILE A 56 -15.72 3.65 3.70
N GLY A 57 -16.59 3.19 2.79
CA GLY A 57 -18.02 3.01 3.07
C GLY A 57 -18.31 2.02 4.19
N LEU A 58 -17.41 1.06 4.41
CA LEU A 58 -17.54 0.07 5.48
C LEU A 58 -16.90 0.54 6.80
N GLY A 59 -16.37 1.74 6.85
CA GLY A 59 -15.86 2.32 8.09
C GLY A 59 -14.35 2.46 8.17
N ALA A 60 -13.61 2.11 7.12
CA ALA A 60 -12.16 2.29 7.10
C ALA A 60 -11.80 3.78 7.08
N THR A 61 -10.60 4.08 7.57
CA THR A 61 -10.07 5.45 7.57
C THR A 61 -9.19 5.65 6.35
N ASP A 62 -9.41 6.73 5.60
CA ASP A 62 -8.60 7.06 4.43
C ASP A 62 -7.18 7.44 4.86
N GLU A 63 -6.18 6.82 4.23
CA GLU A 63 -4.76 7.11 4.44
C GLU A 63 -4.08 7.53 3.13
N GLY A 64 -4.82 7.61 2.04
CA GLY A 64 -4.33 8.03 0.74
C GLY A 64 -5.30 7.66 -0.36
N LYS A 65 -5.92 8.67 -0.95
CA LYS A 65 -6.89 8.47 -2.03
C LYS A 65 -6.26 7.83 -3.26
N PRO A 66 -7.05 7.14 -4.11
CA PRO A 66 -6.54 6.53 -5.33
C PRO A 66 -5.74 7.52 -6.18
N GLY A 67 -4.58 7.09 -6.66
CA GLY A 67 -3.76 7.90 -7.54
C GLY A 67 -2.47 7.20 -7.90
N GLU A 68 -1.83 7.69 -8.95
CA GLU A 68 -0.52 7.19 -9.35
C GLU A 68 0.54 7.76 -8.41
N ARG A 69 1.29 6.88 -7.76
CA ARG A 69 2.33 7.29 -6.79
C ARG A 69 3.68 7.49 -7.45
N PHE A 70 3.98 6.65 -8.46
CA PHE A 70 5.10 6.82 -9.37
C PHE A 70 4.71 6.11 -10.68
N PRO A 71 5.41 6.38 -11.79
CA PRO A 71 5.01 5.82 -13.09
C PRO A 71 4.76 4.31 -13.03
N GLY A 72 3.56 3.91 -13.41
CA GLY A 72 3.16 2.50 -13.42
C GLY A 72 2.68 1.93 -12.11
N PHE A 73 2.60 2.74 -11.05
CA PHE A 73 2.13 2.27 -9.75
C PHE A 73 0.95 3.11 -9.26
N TYR A 74 -0.24 2.54 -9.34
CA TYR A 74 -1.48 3.20 -8.94
C TYR A 74 -2.01 2.55 -7.66
N ALA A 75 -2.24 3.32 -6.62
CA ALA A 75 -2.58 2.77 -5.31
C ALA A 75 -3.50 3.68 -4.50
N ALA A 76 -4.16 3.06 -3.52
CA ALA A 76 -4.95 3.76 -2.51
C ALA A 76 -4.69 3.10 -1.16
N TYR A 77 -4.69 3.89 -0.10
CA TYR A 77 -4.31 3.43 1.23
C TYR A 77 -5.43 3.69 2.23
N PHE A 78 -5.55 2.80 3.19
CA PHE A 78 -6.55 2.95 4.25
C PHE A 78 -6.13 2.19 5.49
N ARG A 79 -6.80 2.51 6.62
CA ARG A 79 -6.70 1.71 7.84
C ARG A 79 -8.04 1.04 8.11
N ASP A 80 -7.99 -0.23 8.49
CA ASP A 80 -9.21 -0.96 8.85
C ASP A 80 -9.70 -0.54 10.25
N LEU A 81 -10.77 -1.17 10.71
CA LEU A 81 -11.38 -0.83 12.01
C LEU A 81 -10.45 -1.12 13.18
N ASP A 82 -9.47 -1.98 13.00
CA ASP A 82 -8.48 -2.30 14.04
C ASP A 82 -7.21 -1.47 13.92
N GLY A 83 -7.16 -0.54 12.97
CA GLY A 83 -6.02 0.33 12.77
C GLY A 83 -4.91 -0.24 11.91
N ASN A 84 -5.12 -1.39 11.27
CA ASN A 84 -4.12 -1.98 10.38
C ASN A 84 -4.09 -1.24 9.05
N LYS A 85 -2.89 -0.94 8.57
CA LYS A 85 -2.73 -0.25 7.29
C LYS A 85 -2.73 -1.26 6.14
N LEU A 86 -3.53 -0.97 5.12
CA LEU A 86 -3.61 -1.77 3.90
C LEU A 86 -3.61 -0.85 2.69
N ASN A 87 -3.29 -1.42 1.52
CA ASN A 87 -3.55 -0.72 0.28
C ASN A 87 -4.06 -1.68 -0.78
N PHE A 88 -4.74 -1.10 -1.77
CA PHE A 88 -5.02 -1.77 -3.03
C PHE A 88 -4.12 -1.13 -4.07
N PHE A 89 -3.50 -1.95 -4.92
CA PHE A 89 -2.60 -1.39 -5.93
C PHE A 89 -2.69 -2.14 -7.26
N ARG A 90 -2.27 -1.43 -8.31
CA ARG A 90 -2.10 -1.99 -9.64
C ARG A 90 -0.75 -1.54 -10.19
N MET A 91 0.06 -2.50 -10.62
CA MET A 91 1.30 -2.26 -11.36
C MET A 91 1.01 -2.34 -12.85
N GLY A 92 1.39 -1.30 -13.59
CA GLY A 92 1.16 -1.28 -15.03
C GLY A 92 0.28 -0.19 -15.56
#